data_d3142961f012ebb533806fb8418cc9bd
#
_entry.id   d3142961f012ebb533806fb8418cc9bd
#
_cell.length_a   1.000
_cell.length_b   1.000
_cell.length_c   1.000
_cell.angle_alpha   90.00
_cell.angle_beta   90.00
_cell.angle_gamma   90.00
#
_symmetry.space_group_name_H-M   'P 1'
#
loop_
_entity.id
_entity.type
_entity.pdbx_description
1 polymer ?
#
loop_
_entity_poly.entity_id
_entity_poly.type
_entity_poly.pdbx_seq_one_letter_code
_entity_poly.pdbx_strand_id
1 'polypeptide(L)'
;MAVFHDQLNRVISLPAVPKRIISVVPSQTELLFYLGLDTEVIGITKFCIHPEHKFKAVTKVGGTKQLNINQIKAMQPDLIIANKEENERRQIEELIGVCPVWISDIHNLDSALDMIQSVGTLINRGVEAKTLCADILSRFDKLILPILNQRVAYFIWRKPYMVAGRDTFIDSMLQKCGLINASEADRYPEVTAQGLLLAKPDVIFLSSEPYPFRQKHIDEFKEILPNAKVILVDGEMFSWYGSRLLYAPAYFNELMYNVTLN
;
A
#
# COMPACT_ATOMS: atom_id res chain seq x y z
N MET A 1 0.59 -30.33 9.23
CA MET A 1 -0.15 -29.40 8.36
C MET A 1 -0.64 -28.27 9.24
N ALA A 2 -0.21 -27.03 9.00
CA ALA A 2 -0.70 -25.86 9.72
C ALA A 2 -1.83 -25.20 8.93
N VAL A 3 -2.83 -24.68 9.63
CA VAL A 3 -4.01 -24.03 9.03
C VAL A 3 -4.01 -22.57 9.44
N PHE A 4 -4.17 -21.68 8.45
CA PHE A 4 -4.20 -20.25 8.60
C PHE A 4 -5.46 -19.67 7.95
N HIS A 5 -5.79 -18.44 8.27
CA HIS A 5 -6.83 -17.67 7.59
C HIS A 5 -6.18 -16.44 6.95
N ASP A 6 -6.63 -16.08 5.76
CA ASP A 6 -6.28 -14.79 5.18
C ASP A 6 -7.31 -13.70 5.56
N GLN A 7 -7.06 -12.47 5.15
CA GLN A 7 -7.97 -11.37 5.51
C GLN A 7 -9.30 -11.37 4.72
N LEU A 8 -9.49 -12.33 3.81
CA LEU A 8 -10.80 -12.64 3.20
C LEU A 8 -11.50 -13.81 3.90
N ASN A 9 -11.02 -14.24 5.09
CA ASN A 9 -11.52 -15.40 5.86
C ASN A 9 -11.42 -16.74 5.12
N ARG A 10 -10.52 -16.86 4.11
CA ARG A 10 -10.30 -18.12 3.42
C ARG A 10 -9.31 -18.98 4.22
N VAL A 11 -9.53 -20.28 4.22
CA VAL A 11 -8.64 -21.25 4.86
C VAL A 11 -7.43 -21.53 3.96
N ILE A 12 -6.23 -21.36 4.50
CA ILE A 12 -4.95 -21.64 3.84
C ILE A 12 -4.27 -22.76 4.60
N SER A 13 -4.01 -23.85 3.94
CA SER A 13 -3.31 -25.02 4.53
C SER A 13 -1.89 -25.11 3.99
N LEU A 14 -0.91 -25.13 4.88
CA LEU A 14 0.49 -25.28 4.54
C LEU A 14 1.04 -26.59 5.14
N PRO A 15 1.67 -27.46 4.32
CA PRO A 15 2.26 -28.71 4.82
C PRO A 15 3.52 -28.46 5.66
N ALA A 16 4.24 -27.37 5.40
CA ALA A 16 5.45 -26.95 6.09
C ALA A 16 5.59 -25.42 6.01
N VAL A 17 6.61 -24.86 6.68
CA VAL A 17 7.00 -23.45 6.52
C VAL A 17 7.42 -23.19 5.07
N PRO A 18 6.84 -22.19 4.39
CA PRO A 18 7.12 -21.91 2.99
C PRO A 18 8.60 -21.62 2.72
N LYS A 19 9.12 -22.15 1.62
CA LYS A 19 10.51 -21.97 1.16
C LYS A 19 10.60 -21.43 -0.27
N ARG A 20 9.48 -21.36 -0.98
CA ARG A 20 9.40 -20.90 -2.37
C ARG A 20 8.24 -19.92 -2.52
N ILE A 21 8.46 -18.70 -2.02
CA ILE A 21 7.44 -17.67 -1.91
C ILE A 21 7.49 -16.75 -3.14
N ILE A 22 6.35 -16.49 -3.73
CA ILE A 22 6.18 -15.41 -4.71
C ILE A 22 5.32 -14.31 -4.07
N SER A 23 5.85 -13.08 -4.06
CA SER A 23 5.10 -11.91 -3.57
C SER A 23 4.72 -11.01 -4.74
N VAL A 24 3.41 -10.80 -4.92
CA VAL A 24 2.89 -9.98 -6.03
C VAL A 24 2.38 -8.60 -5.58
N VAL A 25 2.82 -8.17 -4.38
CA VAL A 25 2.47 -6.90 -3.73
C VAL A 25 3.73 -6.19 -3.26
N PRO A 26 4.01 -4.96 -3.73
CA PRO A 26 5.25 -4.24 -3.42
C PRO A 26 5.53 -4.06 -1.93
N SER A 27 4.58 -3.52 -1.18
CA SER A 27 4.69 -3.27 0.26
C SER A 27 4.90 -4.55 1.08
N GLN A 28 4.23 -5.64 0.69
CA GLN A 28 4.39 -6.94 1.36
C GLN A 28 5.70 -7.62 0.96
N THR A 29 6.21 -7.39 -0.25
CA THR A 29 7.54 -7.86 -0.64
C THR A 29 8.62 -7.22 0.24
N GLU A 30 8.57 -5.90 0.46
CA GLU A 30 9.47 -5.21 1.38
C GLU A 30 9.35 -5.78 2.81
N LEU A 31 8.11 -6.05 3.27
CA LEU A 31 7.85 -6.67 4.56
C LEU A 31 8.52 -8.04 4.70
N LEU A 32 8.42 -8.92 3.69
CA LEU A 32 9.04 -10.25 3.72
C LEU A 32 10.56 -10.15 3.92
N PHE A 33 11.22 -9.26 3.19
CA PHE A 33 12.66 -9.01 3.36
C PHE A 33 13.00 -8.39 4.71
N TYR A 34 12.18 -7.45 5.20
CA TYR A 34 12.35 -6.86 6.52
C TYR A 34 12.25 -7.91 7.64
N LEU A 35 11.34 -8.88 7.51
CA LEU A 35 11.19 -10.01 8.44
C LEU A 35 12.30 -11.06 8.31
N GLY A 36 13.31 -10.83 7.48
CA GLY A 36 14.51 -11.64 7.38
C GLY A 36 14.42 -12.81 6.41
N LEU A 37 13.47 -12.81 5.47
CA LEU A 37 13.50 -13.74 4.34
C LEU A 37 14.54 -13.27 3.31
N ASP A 38 15.13 -14.22 2.60
CA ASP A 38 16.09 -13.97 1.54
C ASP A 38 15.84 -14.86 0.33
N THR A 39 16.45 -16.01 0.30
CA THR A 39 16.36 -16.98 -0.81
C THR A 39 14.99 -17.63 -0.93
N GLU A 40 14.18 -17.57 0.11
CA GLU A 40 12.81 -18.06 0.11
C GLU A 40 11.91 -17.24 -0.83
N VAL A 41 12.20 -15.94 -1.06
CA VAL A 41 11.45 -15.09 -2.00
C VAL A 41 12.00 -15.29 -3.40
N ILE A 42 11.39 -16.21 -4.15
CA ILE A 42 11.86 -16.62 -5.48
C ILE A 42 11.32 -15.78 -6.63
N GLY A 43 10.22 -15.03 -6.41
CA GLY A 43 9.59 -14.21 -7.46
C GLY A 43 8.89 -12.99 -6.88
N ILE A 44 8.98 -11.86 -7.60
CA ILE A 44 8.38 -10.58 -7.24
C ILE A 44 7.85 -9.86 -8.48
N THR A 45 6.98 -8.85 -8.31
CA THR A 45 6.58 -8.01 -9.45
C THR A 45 7.67 -6.98 -9.81
N LYS A 46 7.57 -6.40 -11.00
CA LYS A 46 8.46 -5.31 -11.45
C LYS A 46 8.30 -4.02 -10.63
N PHE A 47 7.27 -3.93 -9.79
CA PHE A 47 7.02 -2.79 -8.91
C PHE A 47 7.51 -3.01 -7.47
N CYS A 48 8.01 -4.19 -7.13
CA CYS A 48 8.59 -4.49 -5.81
C CYS A 48 10.03 -3.94 -5.71
N ILE A 49 10.19 -2.64 -5.78
CA ILE A 49 11.49 -1.94 -5.94
C ILE A 49 12.34 -1.89 -4.65
N HIS A 50 11.77 -2.21 -3.52
CA HIS A 50 12.46 -2.21 -2.22
C HIS A 50 12.60 -3.61 -1.62
N PRO A 51 13.76 -3.89 -0.96
CA PRO A 51 15.00 -3.11 -1.02
C PRO A 51 15.69 -3.29 -2.40
N GLU A 52 16.38 -2.24 -2.88
CA GLU A 52 16.91 -2.18 -4.25
C GLU A 52 17.81 -3.37 -4.63
N HIS A 53 18.67 -3.83 -3.72
CA HIS A 53 19.56 -4.96 -3.99
C HIS A 53 18.80 -6.28 -4.20
N LYS A 54 17.66 -6.50 -3.50
CA LYS A 54 16.78 -7.65 -3.70
C LYS A 54 15.98 -7.52 -4.99
N PHE A 55 15.51 -6.32 -5.29
CA PHE A 55 14.84 -6.05 -6.57
C PHE A 55 15.71 -6.49 -7.76
N LYS A 56 17.01 -6.18 -7.76
CA LYS A 56 17.93 -6.57 -8.84
C LYS A 56 18.14 -8.08 -8.95
N ALA A 57 18.12 -8.80 -7.84
CA ALA A 57 18.48 -10.22 -7.76
C ALA A 57 17.31 -11.19 -8.03
N VAL A 58 16.10 -10.83 -7.58
CA VAL A 58 14.93 -11.75 -7.61
C VAL A 58 14.24 -11.71 -8.97
N THR A 59 13.75 -12.86 -9.41
CA THR A 59 13.02 -13.03 -10.69
C THR A 59 11.74 -12.18 -10.72
N LYS A 60 11.48 -11.50 -11.85
CA LYS A 60 10.27 -10.70 -12.07
C LYS A 60 9.18 -11.55 -12.70
N VAL A 61 8.01 -11.60 -12.06
CA VAL A 61 6.84 -12.39 -12.50
C VAL A 61 5.73 -11.54 -13.12
N GLY A 62 6.07 -10.37 -13.63
CA GLY A 62 5.11 -9.44 -14.27
C GLY A 62 4.85 -8.17 -13.44
N GLY A 63 3.71 -7.54 -13.66
CA GLY A 63 3.22 -6.41 -12.87
C GLY A 63 2.08 -6.84 -11.93
N THR A 64 1.67 -5.99 -10.99
CA THR A 64 0.60 -6.30 -10.00
C THR A 64 -0.74 -6.65 -10.67
N LYS A 65 -1.10 -5.99 -11.77
CA LYS A 65 -2.33 -6.23 -12.56
C LYS A 65 -2.12 -7.14 -13.77
N GLN A 66 -0.88 -7.50 -14.10
CA GLN A 66 -0.53 -8.34 -15.26
C GLN A 66 0.60 -9.29 -14.88
N LEU A 67 0.24 -10.40 -14.25
CA LEU A 67 1.15 -11.44 -13.83
C LEU A 67 1.48 -12.39 -14.99
N ASN A 68 2.70 -12.90 -15.03
CA ASN A 68 3.09 -13.98 -15.91
C ASN A 68 2.74 -15.34 -15.26
N ILE A 69 1.50 -15.75 -15.41
CA ILE A 69 0.95 -16.96 -14.77
C ILE A 69 1.74 -18.22 -15.14
N ASN A 70 2.13 -18.37 -16.40
CA ASN A 70 2.91 -19.54 -16.86
C ASN A 70 4.29 -19.59 -16.20
N GLN A 71 4.95 -18.45 -16.05
CA GLN A 71 6.23 -18.37 -15.35
C GLN A 71 6.06 -18.70 -13.85
N ILE A 72 5.03 -18.17 -13.20
CA ILE A 72 4.71 -18.47 -11.80
C ILE A 72 4.49 -19.97 -11.61
N LYS A 73 3.70 -20.61 -12.48
CA LYS A 73 3.47 -22.08 -12.44
C LYS A 73 4.78 -22.86 -12.62
N ALA A 74 5.61 -22.46 -13.58
CA ALA A 74 6.90 -23.12 -13.82
C ALA A 74 7.87 -22.98 -12.63
N MET A 75 7.76 -21.90 -11.85
CA MET A 75 8.57 -21.69 -10.64
C MET A 75 8.15 -22.57 -9.46
N GLN A 76 7.02 -23.24 -9.52
CA GLN A 76 6.51 -24.15 -8.47
C GLN A 76 6.57 -23.50 -7.06
N PRO A 77 5.89 -22.38 -6.81
CA PRO A 77 5.85 -21.79 -5.48
C PRO A 77 5.08 -22.68 -4.51
N ASP A 78 5.42 -22.59 -3.23
CA ASP A 78 4.68 -23.22 -2.15
C ASP A 78 3.78 -22.22 -1.39
N LEU A 79 3.94 -20.91 -1.66
CA LEU A 79 3.09 -19.84 -1.18
C LEU A 79 3.13 -18.65 -2.15
N ILE A 80 1.98 -18.03 -2.39
CA ILE A 80 1.87 -16.72 -3.03
C ILE A 80 1.27 -15.72 -2.04
N ILE A 81 1.86 -14.53 -1.93
CA ILE A 81 1.34 -13.41 -1.16
C ILE A 81 0.72 -12.39 -2.13
N ALA A 82 -0.56 -12.09 -1.93
CA ALA A 82 -1.36 -11.24 -2.80
C ALA A 82 -2.21 -10.23 -2.00
N ASN A 83 -2.80 -9.26 -2.69
CA ASN A 83 -3.72 -8.28 -2.12
C ASN A 83 -4.99 -8.16 -2.97
N LYS A 84 -6.13 -7.97 -2.33
CA LYS A 84 -7.45 -7.87 -2.95
C LYS A 84 -7.55 -6.71 -3.95
N GLU A 85 -6.93 -5.56 -3.67
CA GLU A 85 -7.02 -4.35 -4.49
C GLU A 85 -5.93 -4.24 -5.53
N GLU A 86 -4.69 -4.59 -5.14
CA GLU A 86 -3.55 -4.42 -6.01
C GLU A 86 -3.47 -5.45 -7.14
N ASN A 87 -4.04 -6.63 -6.94
CA ASN A 87 -3.97 -7.70 -7.92
C ASN A 87 -5.27 -7.84 -8.75
N GLU A 88 -5.16 -8.45 -9.91
CA GLU A 88 -6.29 -8.78 -10.76
C GLU A 88 -6.95 -10.09 -10.26
N ARG A 89 -8.23 -10.00 -9.86
CA ARG A 89 -8.96 -11.10 -9.23
C ARG A 89 -8.88 -12.41 -10.02
N ARG A 90 -9.13 -12.35 -11.35
CA ARG A 90 -9.13 -13.54 -12.21
C ARG A 90 -7.78 -14.26 -12.20
N GLN A 91 -6.67 -13.50 -12.21
CA GLN A 91 -5.32 -14.07 -12.18
C GLN A 91 -5.02 -14.74 -10.82
N ILE A 92 -5.48 -14.13 -9.73
CA ILE A 92 -5.31 -14.69 -8.39
C ILE A 92 -6.16 -15.97 -8.24
N GLU A 93 -7.40 -15.99 -8.73
CA GLU A 93 -8.25 -17.19 -8.74
C GLU A 93 -7.60 -18.35 -9.52
N GLU A 94 -6.94 -18.06 -10.63
CA GLU A 94 -6.17 -19.08 -11.39
C GLU A 94 -4.98 -19.60 -10.58
N LEU A 95 -4.27 -18.76 -9.85
CA LEU A 95 -3.13 -19.14 -9.02
C LEU A 95 -3.54 -19.96 -7.78
N ILE A 96 -4.72 -19.73 -7.21
CA ILE A 96 -5.27 -20.55 -6.12
C ILE A 96 -5.38 -22.02 -6.51
N GLY A 97 -5.62 -22.31 -7.78
CA GLY A 97 -5.60 -23.68 -8.32
C GLY A 97 -4.21 -24.32 -8.45
N VAL A 98 -3.14 -23.54 -8.19
CA VAL A 98 -1.73 -23.96 -8.38
C VAL A 98 -1.06 -24.24 -7.03
N CYS A 99 -1.20 -23.31 -6.09
CA CYS A 99 -0.59 -23.41 -4.76
C CYS A 99 -1.38 -22.56 -3.75
N PRO A 100 -1.09 -22.66 -2.44
CA PRO A 100 -1.66 -21.75 -1.44
C PRO A 100 -1.41 -20.29 -1.77
N VAL A 101 -2.48 -19.48 -1.76
CA VAL A 101 -2.43 -18.02 -1.96
C VAL A 101 -3.03 -17.34 -0.74
N TRP A 102 -2.24 -16.54 -0.04
CA TRP A 102 -2.68 -15.71 1.07
C TRP A 102 -3.01 -14.31 0.54
N ILE A 103 -4.22 -13.80 0.83
CA ILE A 103 -4.70 -12.52 0.30
C ILE A 103 -4.96 -11.55 1.44
N SER A 104 -4.34 -10.38 1.37
CA SER A 104 -4.62 -9.26 2.28
C SER A 104 -5.78 -8.39 1.80
N ASP A 105 -6.46 -7.75 2.76
CA ASP A 105 -7.52 -6.74 2.55
C ASP A 105 -7.31 -5.62 3.59
N ILE A 106 -6.71 -4.51 3.18
CA ILE A 106 -6.17 -3.49 4.08
C ILE A 106 -6.91 -2.17 3.91
N HIS A 107 -7.52 -1.69 4.99
CA HIS A 107 -8.30 -0.46 5.01
C HIS A 107 -7.73 0.60 5.97
N ASN A 108 -7.00 0.19 7.00
CA ASN A 108 -6.50 1.06 8.06
C ASN A 108 -5.28 0.46 8.75
N LEU A 109 -4.74 1.18 9.74
CA LEU A 109 -3.56 0.75 10.49
C LEU A 109 -3.78 -0.61 11.18
N ASP A 110 -4.95 -0.85 11.77
CA ASP A 110 -5.23 -2.09 12.49
C ASP A 110 -5.21 -3.30 11.56
N SER A 111 -5.84 -3.21 10.38
CA SER A 111 -5.81 -4.26 9.36
C SER A 111 -4.40 -4.45 8.76
N ALA A 112 -3.58 -3.39 8.70
CA ALA A 112 -2.18 -3.50 8.30
C ALA A 112 -1.33 -4.25 9.35
N LEU A 113 -1.53 -3.97 10.64
CA LEU A 113 -0.85 -4.66 11.73
C LEU A 113 -1.26 -6.14 11.82
N ASP A 114 -2.55 -6.43 11.63
CA ASP A 114 -3.06 -7.81 11.54
C ASP A 114 -2.41 -8.57 10.38
N MET A 115 -2.30 -7.93 9.21
CA MET A 115 -1.59 -8.49 8.05
C MET A 115 -0.13 -8.82 8.39
N ILE A 116 0.60 -7.88 9.02
CA ILE A 116 2.01 -8.09 9.40
C ILE A 116 2.16 -9.30 10.33
N GLN A 117 1.30 -9.42 11.35
CA GLN A 117 1.32 -10.54 12.29
C GLN A 117 0.96 -11.87 11.62
N SER A 118 -0.07 -11.87 10.78
CA SER A 118 -0.54 -13.04 10.03
C SER A 118 0.53 -13.55 9.08
N VAL A 119 1.12 -12.66 8.28
CA VAL A 119 2.23 -13.00 7.36
C VAL A 119 3.44 -13.48 8.14
N GLY A 120 3.81 -12.80 9.23
CA GLY A 120 4.92 -13.22 10.11
C GLY A 120 4.73 -14.64 10.65
N THR A 121 3.51 -14.98 11.09
CA THR A 121 3.17 -16.33 11.57
C THR A 121 3.24 -17.35 10.44
N LEU A 122 2.70 -17.02 9.27
CA LEU A 122 2.68 -17.87 8.07
C LEU A 122 4.10 -18.29 7.62
N ILE A 123 5.08 -17.38 7.73
CA ILE A 123 6.47 -17.62 7.32
C ILE A 123 7.43 -17.96 8.48
N ASN A 124 6.89 -18.28 9.66
CA ASN A 124 7.65 -18.57 10.88
C ASN A 124 8.60 -17.41 11.31
N ARG A 125 8.11 -16.17 11.25
CA ARG A 125 8.74 -14.92 11.71
C ARG A 125 7.80 -14.13 12.64
N GLY A 126 7.04 -14.84 13.47
CA GLY A 126 6.05 -14.22 14.35
C GLY A 126 6.63 -13.29 15.41
N VAL A 127 7.84 -13.55 15.91
CA VAL A 127 8.51 -12.70 16.90
C VAL A 127 8.93 -11.38 16.25
N GLU A 128 9.56 -11.43 15.08
CA GLU A 128 9.99 -10.26 14.32
C GLU A 128 8.78 -9.41 13.90
N ALA A 129 7.70 -10.04 13.44
CA ALA A 129 6.46 -9.37 13.09
C ALA A 129 5.81 -8.67 14.29
N LYS A 130 5.78 -9.32 15.46
CA LYS A 130 5.26 -8.71 16.71
C LYS A 130 6.09 -7.50 17.13
N THR A 131 7.41 -7.59 17.05
CA THR A 131 8.31 -6.46 17.34
C THR A 131 8.07 -5.31 16.38
N LEU A 132 7.98 -5.59 15.08
CA LEU A 132 7.66 -4.58 14.06
C LEU A 132 6.31 -3.88 14.34
N CYS A 133 5.26 -4.63 14.67
CA CYS A 133 3.96 -4.05 15.01
C CYS A 133 4.04 -3.13 16.25
N ALA A 134 4.77 -3.55 17.29
CA ALA A 134 4.96 -2.73 18.49
C ALA A 134 5.71 -1.42 18.18
N ASP A 135 6.74 -1.48 17.35
CA ASP A 135 7.51 -0.31 16.93
C ASP A 135 6.67 0.65 16.08
N ILE A 136 5.87 0.13 15.14
CA ILE A 136 4.94 0.93 14.33
C ILE A 136 3.95 1.63 15.25
N LEU A 137 3.25 0.90 16.12
CA LEU A 137 2.28 1.48 17.06
C LEU A 137 2.92 2.58 17.92
N SER A 138 4.09 2.32 18.51
CA SER A 138 4.80 3.30 19.34
C SER A 138 5.14 4.59 18.58
N ARG A 139 5.40 4.51 17.27
CA ARG A 139 5.68 5.69 16.44
C ARG A 139 4.40 6.45 16.07
N PHE A 140 3.30 5.76 15.78
CA PHE A 140 2.00 6.38 15.53
C PHE A 140 1.42 7.00 16.79
N ASP A 141 1.59 6.40 17.97
CA ASP A 141 1.14 6.95 19.25
C ASP A 141 1.88 8.24 19.65
N LYS A 142 3.12 8.38 19.18
CA LYS A 142 3.92 9.60 19.37
C LYS A 142 3.66 10.68 18.31
N LEU A 143 2.86 10.38 17.29
CA LEU A 143 2.51 11.33 16.26
C LEU A 143 1.48 12.32 16.80
N ILE A 144 1.94 13.49 17.21
CA ILE A 144 1.07 14.57 17.71
C ILE A 144 0.98 15.63 16.62
N LEU A 145 -0.11 15.62 15.89
CA LEU A 145 -0.38 16.57 14.82
C LEU A 145 -1.55 17.49 15.17
N PRO A 146 -1.52 18.76 14.74
CA PRO A 146 -2.67 19.63 14.91
C PRO A 146 -3.86 19.11 14.09
N ILE A 147 -5.06 19.18 14.67
CA ILE A 147 -6.30 18.91 13.91
C ILE A 147 -6.54 20.13 13.02
N LEU A 148 -6.18 20.03 11.76
CA LEU A 148 -6.28 21.15 10.83
C LEU A 148 -7.69 21.31 10.26
N ASN A 149 -8.50 20.25 10.24
CA ASN A 149 -9.82 20.20 9.59
C ASN A 149 -9.78 20.62 8.09
N GLN A 150 -8.60 20.65 7.49
CA GLN A 150 -8.44 20.96 6.07
C GLN A 150 -8.93 19.79 5.23
N ARG A 151 -9.69 20.13 4.20
CA ARG A 151 -10.20 19.16 3.23
C ARG A 151 -9.12 18.88 2.17
N VAL A 152 -8.73 17.62 2.02
CA VAL A 152 -7.69 17.21 1.08
C VAL A 152 -8.26 16.31 -0.01
N ALA A 153 -7.89 16.58 -1.28
CA ALA A 153 -8.09 15.68 -2.40
C ALA A 153 -6.75 14.99 -2.71
N TYR A 154 -6.69 13.67 -2.51
CA TYR A 154 -5.48 12.86 -2.71
C TYR A 154 -5.52 12.18 -4.07
N PHE A 155 -4.71 12.63 -5.03
CA PHE A 155 -4.68 12.13 -6.39
C PHE A 155 -3.71 10.97 -6.56
N ILE A 156 -4.23 9.88 -7.17
CA ILE A 156 -3.47 8.67 -7.50
C ILE A 156 -3.28 8.48 -9.02
N TRP A 157 -4.12 9.12 -9.86
CA TRP A 157 -4.07 8.99 -11.31
C TRP A 157 -4.50 10.27 -12.01
N ARG A 158 -3.98 10.51 -13.24
CA ARG A 158 -4.18 11.79 -13.93
C ARG A 158 -5.21 11.73 -15.08
N LYS A 159 -5.25 10.69 -15.87
CA LYS A 159 -6.14 10.59 -17.03
C LYS A 159 -6.79 9.21 -17.08
N PRO A 160 -8.06 9.12 -16.59
CA PRO A 160 -8.85 10.18 -15.95
C PRO A 160 -8.25 10.61 -14.61
N TYR A 161 -8.69 11.73 -14.03
CA TYR A 161 -8.36 12.05 -12.65
C TYR A 161 -9.03 11.06 -11.71
N MET A 162 -8.23 10.41 -10.86
CA MET A 162 -8.74 9.54 -9.81
C MET A 162 -8.16 9.95 -8.46
N VAL A 163 -9.00 9.91 -7.44
CA VAL A 163 -8.61 10.24 -6.07
C VAL A 163 -8.79 9.04 -5.15
N ALA A 164 -8.06 9.02 -4.04
CA ALA A 164 -8.36 8.12 -2.94
C ALA A 164 -9.59 8.65 -2.19
N GLY A 165 -10.67 7.90 -2.20
CA GLY A 165 -11.91 8.16 -1.49
C GLY A 165 -11.95 7.45 -0.14
N ARG A 166 -13.15 7.35 0.45
CA ARG A 166 -13.40 6.64 1.70
C ARG A 166 -13.10 5.15 1.57
N ASP A 167 -12.98 4.49 2.72
CA ASP A 167 -12.75 3.05 2.82
C ASP A 167 -11.46 2.60 2.10
N THR A 168 -10.44 3.46 2.08
CA THR A 168 -9.09 3.15 1.59
C THR A 168 -8.06 3.30 2.70
N PHE A 169 -6.95 2.59 2.59
CA PHE A 169 -5.83 2.77 3.51
C PHE A 169 -5.30 4.22 3.48
N ILE A 170 -5.26 4.84 2.31
CA ILE A 170 -4.88 6.25 2.13
C ILE A 170 -5.79 7.18 2.95
N ASP A 171 -7.11 6.96 2.90
CA ASP A 171 -8.08 7.73 3.70
C ASP A 171 -7.79 7.63 5.20
N SER A 172 -7.52 6.42 5.68
CA SER A 172 -7.12 6.20 7.07
C SER A 172 -5.84 6.95 7.44
N MET A 173 -4.85 7.02 6.55
CA MET A 173 -3.61 7.77 6.77
C MET A 173 -3.85 9.30 6.73
N LEU A 174 -4.73 9.79 5.87
CA LEU A 174 -5.14 11.21 5.89
C LEU A 174 -5.78 11.59 7.22
N GLN A 175 -6.66 10.74 7.77
CA GLN A 175 -7.26 10.94 9.10
C GLN A 175 -6.20 10.94 10.21
N LYS A 176 -5.18 10.08 10.14
CA LYS A 176 -4.03 10.09 11.07
C LYS A 176 -3.22 11.40 10.97
N CYS A 177 -3.24 12.06 9.82
CA CYS A 177 -2.66 13.39 9.62
C CYS A 177 -3.54 14.55 10.12
N GLY A 178 -4.73 14.29 10.69
CA GLY A 178 -5.68 15.33 11.10
C GLY A 178 -6.37 16.05 9.94
N LEU A 179 -6.42 15.40 8.77
CA LEU A 179 -7.03 15.93 7.55
C LEU A 179 -8.40 15.28 7.30
N ILE A 180 -9.24 15.97 6.53
CA ILE A 180 -10.55 15.48 6.10
C ILE A 180 -10.47 15.16 4.60
N ASN A 181 -10.84 13.94 4.21
CA ASN A 181 -10.92 13.58 2.80
C ASN A 181 -12.02 14.40 2.10
N ALA A 182 -11.66 15.08 1.01
CA ALA A 182 -12.62 15.86 0.23
C ALA A 182 -13.53 14.99 -0.64
N SER A 183 -13.15 13.74 -0.92
CA SER A 183 -14.00 12.77 -1.61
C SER A 183 -14.95 12.09 -0.64
N GLU A 184 -16.25 12.13 -0.95
CA GLU A 184 -17.28 11.40 -0.20
C GLU A 184 -17.59 10.02 -0.78
N ALA A 185 -17.09 9.73 -1.96
CA ALA A 185 -17.23 8.43 -2.62
C ALA A 185 -16.21 7.42 -2.04
N ASP A 186 -16.60 6.15 -2.08
CA ASP A 186 -15.74 5.07 -1.61
C ASP A 186 -14.68 4.68 -2.65
N ARG A 187 -13.61 4.07 -2.19
CA ARG A 187 -12.53 3.48 -2.99
C ARG A 187 -11.77 4.51 -3.81
N TYR A 188 -11.71 4.37 -5.12
CA TYR A 188 -10.89 5.19 -6.01
C TYR A 188 -11.73 5.79 -7.14
N PRO A 189 -12.60 6.77 -6.84
CA PRO A 189 -13.49 7.36 -7.84
C PRO A 189 -12.73 8.20 -8.86
N GLU A 190 -13.28 8.20 -10.08
CA GLU A 190 -12.93 9.22 -11.07
C GLU A 190 -13.60 10.55 -10.70
N VAL A 191 -12.86 11.63 -10.88
CA VAL A 191 -13.34 13.00 -10.61
C VAL A 191 -13.13 13.90 -11.82
N THR A 192 -14.02 14.87 -12.00
CA THR A 192 -13.88 15.89 -13.02
C THR A 192 -13.38 17.21 -12.41
N ALA A 193 -12.84 18.12 -13.21
CA ALA A 193 -12.47 19.46 -12.75
C ALA A 193 -13.65 20.18 -12.07
N GLN A 194 -14.87 20.04 -12.61
CA GLN A 194 -16.08 20.61 -12.03
C GLN A 194 -16.42 19.95 -10.67
N GLY A 195 -16.26 18.62 -10.54
CA GLY A 195 -16.45 17.90 -9.29
C GLY A 195 -15.46 18.39 -8.21
N LEU A 196 -14.21 18.65 -8.60
CA LEU A 196 -13.20 19.21 -7.70
C LEU A 196 -13.53 20.61 -7.22
N LEU A 197 -14.02 21.48 -8.12
CA LEU A 197 -14.51 22.81 -7.75
C LEU A 197 -15.67 22.77 -6.76
N LEU A 198 -16.57 21.79 -6.89
CA LEU A 198 -17.68 21.59 -5.94
C LEU A 198 -17.22 21.00 -4.60
N ALA A 199 -16.25 20.09 -4.61
CA ALA A 199 -15.69 19.48 -3.40
C ALA A 199 -14.88 20.48 -2.56
N LYS A 200 -14.38 21.58 -3.17
CA LYS A 200 -13.64 22.68 -2.53
C LYS A 200 -12.54 22.16 -1.57
N PRO A 201 -11.57 21.37 -2.06
CA PRO A 201 -10.45 20.99 -1.23
C PRO A 201 -9.58 22.22 -0.90
N ASP A 202 -9.11 22.30 0.36
CA ASP A 202 -8.12 23.29 0.78
C ASP A 202 -6.72 22.90 0.30
N VAL A 203 -6.49 21.59 0.22
CA VAL A 203 -5.20 21.00 -0.16
C VAL A 203 -5.40 19.93 -1.22
N ILE A 204 -4.48 19.89 -2.18
CA ILE A 204 -4.36 18.81 -3.17
C ILE A 204 -3.05 18.09 -2.93
N PHE A 205 -3.10 16.81 -2.65
CA PHE A 205 -1.95 15.93 -2.65
C PHE A 205 -1.83 15.21 -3.99
N LEU A 206 -0.67 15.35 -4.62
CA LEU A 206 -0.31 14.67 -5.86
C LEU A 206 0.69 13.56 -5.54
N SER A 207 0.25 12.32 -5.57
CA SER A 207 1.04 11.15 -5.20
C SER A 207 2.18 10.88 -6.19
N SER A 208 3.33 10.41 -5.69
CA SER A 208 4.43 9.93 -6.53
C SER A 208 4.12 8.61 -7.24
N GLU A 209 3.09 7.88 -6.77
CA GLU A 209 2.64 6.59 -7.30
C GLU A 209 1.12 6.39 -7.16
N PRO A 210 0.49 5.48 -7.90
CA PRO A 210 1.02 4.74 -9.04
C PRO A 210 1.26 5.61 -10.27
N TYR A 211 0.60 6.79 -10.39
CA TYR A 211 0.92 7.79 -11.40
C TYR A 211 2.01 8.73 -10.88
N PRO A 212 3.15 8.87 -11.58
CA PRO A 212 4.27 9.68 -11.09
C PRO A 212 4.00 11.17 -11.31
N PHE A 213 3.21 11.79 -10.43
CA PHE A 213 3.01 13.23 -10.46
C PHE A 213 4.34 13.98 -10.28
N ARG A 214 4.46 15.15 -10.91
CA ARG A 214 5.67 15.99 -10.93
C ARG A 214 5.31 17.45 -10.87
N GLN A 215 6.30 18.32 -10.70
CA GLN A 215 6.16 19.78 -10.61
C GLN A 215 5.21 20.38 -11.67
N LYS A 216 5.33 19.99 -12.94
CA LYS A 216 4.44 20.48 -14.03
C LYS A 216 2.94 20.24 -13.80
N HIS A 217 2.59 19.28 -12.96
CA HIS A 217 1.19 18.99 -12.65
C HIS A 217 0.66 19.89 -11.53
N ILE A 218 1.54 20.48 -10.71
CA ILE A 218 1.14 21.50 -9.72
C ILE A 218 0.51 22.69 -10.45
N ASP A 219 1.13 23.15 -11.54
CA ASP A 219 0.63 24.29 -12.30
C ASP A 219 -0.75 24.01 -12.92
N GLU A 220 -0.95 22.81 -13.46
CA GLU A 220 -2.25 22.33 -13.97
C GLU A 220 -3.36 22.41 -12.91
N PHE A 221 -3.08 21.93 -11.69
CA PHE A 221 -4.08 21.96 -10.61
C PHE A 221 -4.29 23.38 -10.03
N LYS A 222 -3.28 24.24 -10.05
CA LYS A 222 -3.42 25.65 -9.68
C LYS A 222 -4.30 26.45 -10.64
N GLU A 223 -4.32 26.07 -11.92
CA GLU A 223 -5.27 26.66 -12.90
C GLU A 223 -6.72 26.26 -12.59
N ILE A 224 -6.94 25.01 -12.14
CA ILE A 224 -8.29 24.49 -11.80
C ILE A 224 -8.76 25.05 -10.45
N LEU A 225 -7.89 25.05 -9.45
CA LEU A 225 -8.15 25.43 -8.05
C LEU A 225 -7.09 26.42 -7.54
N PRO A 226 -7.17 27.71 -7.93
CA PRO A 226 -6.14 28.70 -7.59
C PRO A 226 -5.91 28.91 -6.09
N ASN A 227 -6.94 28.66 -5.28
CA ASN A 227 -6.91 28.87 -3.83
C ASN A 227 -6.47 27.60 -3.06
N ALA A 228 -6.39 26.44 -3.69
CA ALA A 228 -5.96 25.21 -3.05
C ALA A 228 -4.43 25.13 -3.02
N LYS A 229 -3.89 24.68 -1.90
CA LYS A 229 -2.47 24.35 -1.78
C LYS A 229 -2.17 23.03 -2.48
N VAL A 230 -1.28 23.03 -3.47
CA VAL A 230 -0.94 21.80 -4.23
C VAL A 230 0.44 21.31 -3.83
N ILE A 231 0.53 20.08 -3.34
CA ILE A 231 1.75 19.50 -2.78
C ILE A 231 2.01 18.13 -3.43
N LEU A 232 3.24 17.90 -3.87
CA LEU A 232 3.71 16.55 -4.22
C LEU A 232 3.98 15.77 -2.94
N VAL A 233 3.44 14.55 -2.86
CA VAL A 233 3.62 13.69 -1.70
C VAL A 233 4.26 12.36 -2.09
N ASP A 234 5.03 11.78 -1.18
CA ASP A 234 5.52 10.43 -1.33
C ASP A 234 4.37 9.44 -1.13
N GLY A 235 3.93 8.81 -2.23
CA GLY A 235 2.82 7.88 -2.24
C GLY A 235 3.07 6.65 -1.39
N GLU A 236 4.32 6.16 -1.32
CA GLU A 236 4.67 4.98 -0.54
C GLU A 236 4.37 5.17 0.95
N MET A 237 4.50 6.39 1.49
CA MET A 237 4.20 6.68 2.90
C MET A 237 2.71 6.62 3.23
N PHE A 238 1.84 6.79 2.22
CA PHE A 238 0.39 6.73 2.39
C PHE A 238 -0.22 5.39 1.97
N SER A 239 0.45 4.61 1.11
CA SER A 239 -0.12 3.41 0.48
C SER A 239 0.60 2.11 0.82
N TRP A 240 1.83 2.13 1.35
CA TRP A 240 2.58 0.91 1.67
C TRP A 240 2.37 0.47 3.13
N TYR A 241 1.51 -0.51 3.30
CA TYR A 241 1.11 -1.10 4.57
C TYR A 241 2.00 -2.30 4.94
N GLY A 242 3.21 -2.04 5.39
CA GLY A 242 4.17 -3.07 5.80
C GLY A 242 5.24 -2.44 6.69
N SER A 243 6.49 -2.85 6.51
CA SER A 243 7.63 -2.28 7.24
C SER A 243 7.82 -0.77 7.01
N ARG A 244 7.32 -0.25 5.88
CA ARG A 244 7.37 1.18 5.55
C ARG A 244 6.61 2.06 6.55
N LEU A 245 5.62 1.51 7.24
CA LEU A 245 4.88 2.21 8.31
C LEU A 245 5.77 2.69 9.47
N LEU A 246 6.98 2.15 9.61
CA LEU A 246 7.98 2.69 10.56
C LEU A 246 8.38 4.13 10.21
N TYR A 247 8.35 4.51 8.95
CA TYR A 247 8.82 5.82 8.48
C TYR A 247 7.68 6.83 8.29
N ALA A 248 6.46 6.35 8.09
CA ALA A 248 5.29 7.17 7.80
C ALA A 248 5.03 8.27 8.85
N PRO A 249 5.09 8.02 10.19
CA PRO A 249 4.84 9.07 11.18
C PRO A 249 5.83 10.24 11.13
N ALA A 250 7.12 9.97 10.90
CA ALA A 250 8.12 11.04 10.76
C ALA A 250 7.87 11.88 9.50
N TYR A 251 7.55 11.20 8.38
CA TYR A 251 7.17 11.87 7.14
C TYR A 251 5.89 12.71 7.29
N PHE A 252 4.87 12.20 7.96
CA PHE A 252 3.62 12.93 8.20
C PHE A 252 3.85 14.17 9.05
N ASN A 253 4.72 14.10 10.04
CA ASN A 253 5.06 15.27 10.87
C ASN A 253 5.69 16.38 10.02
N GLU A 254 6.66 16.06 9.17
CA GLU A 254 7.29 17.01 8.24
C GLU A 254 6.29 17.55 7.20
N LEU A 255 5.47 16.68 6.62
CA LEU A 255 4.46 17.07 5.64
C LEU A 255 3.43 18.02 6.24
N MET A 256 2.92 17.75 7.44
CA MET A 256 1.92 18.61 8.10
C MET A 256 2.51 19.96 8.50
N TYR A 257 3.78 20.02 8.89
CA TYR A 257 4.46 21.29 9.06
C TYR A 257 4.45 22.11 7.75
N ASN A 258 4.74 21.49 6.61
CA ASN A 258 4.69 22.13 5.31
C ASN A 258 3.26 22.52 4.88
N VAL A 259 2.24 21.77 5.28
CA VAL A 259 0.82 22.08 5.03
C VAL A 259 0.42 23.37 5.78
N THR A 260 0.92 23.57 7.00
CA THR A 260 0.59 24.73 7.85
C THR A 260 1.36 26.00 7.51
N LEU A 261 2.53 25.89 6.91
CA LEU A 261 3.26 27.04 6.39
C LEU A 261 2.56 27.54 5.12
N ASN A 262 1.90 28.68 5.18
CA ASN A 262 1.17 29.45 4.16
C ASN A 262 1.41 29.17 2.68
#